data_b17e8320904ce27e70f50587f5542274
#
_entry.id   b17e8320904ce27e70f50587f5542274
#
_cell.length_a   1.000
_cell.length_b   1.000
_cell.length_c   1.000
_cell.angle_alpha   90.00
_cell.angle_beta   90.00
_cell.angle_gamma   90.00
#
_symmetry.space_group_name_H-M   'P 1'
#
loop_
_entity.id
_entity.type
_entity.pdbx_description
1 polymer ?
#
loop_
_entity_poly.entity_id
_entity_poly.type
_entity_poly.pdbx_seq_one_letter_code
_entity_poly.pdbx_strand_id
1 'polypeptide(L)'
;MLFRSYQKSVLKIGQPRLIDIRTRKTKYIFFIGPTGVGKTTTIAKIASTLRLTKQTKVALITSDTYRIAAVDQLKTYANILGIPLQVVYSPQDMKPAMEELSEYDLVFVDTAGRSHNNKEQKEDIQNLLDTVEDANKEVFLVLSATTKYKDLVKIAQTYSEITKYNLIFTKLDETETVGSLYNIHMLTGAPLSYATWGQNVPDDIGKIDAQSMAKKLLGGNS
;
A
#
# COMPACT_ATOMS: atom_id res chain seq x y z
N MET A 1 0.89 -27.19 -23.88
CA MET A 1 -0.29 -26.48 -23.32
C MET A 1 0.11 -25.57 -22.15
N LEU A 2 0.84 -26.03 -21.15
CA LEU A 2 1.33 -25.29 -19.97
C LEU A 2 2.13 -24.03 -20.32
N PHE A 3 3.04 -24.07 -21.29
CA PHE A 3 3.86 -22.92 -21.69
C PHE A 3 3.02 -21.74 -22.22
N ARG A 4 1.98 -22.02 -23.03
CA ARG A 4 1.06 -20.97 -23.53
C ARG A 4 0.23 -20.37 -22.39
N SER A 5 -0.19 -21.18 -21.40
CA SER A 5 -0.93 -20.70 -20.24
C SER A 5 -0.04 -19.84 -19.35
N TYR A 6 1.22 -20.23 -19.16
CA TYR A 6 2.25 -19.45 -18.44
C TYR A 6 2.45 -18.07 -19.09
N GLN A 7 2.75 -18.02 -20.39
CA GLN A 7 2.94 -16.76 -21.11
C GLN A 7 1.70 -15.85 -21.02
N LYS A 8 0.49 -16.40 -21.18
CA LYS A 8 -0.77 -15.65 -21.03
C LYS A 8 -0.93 -15.07 -19.61
N SER A 9 -0.58 -15.84 -18.58
CA SER A 9 -0.66 -15.39 -17.20
C SER A 9 0.34 -14.27 -16.92
N VAL A 10 1.58 -14.41 -17.36
CA VAL A 10 2.61 -13.36 -17.22
C VAL A 10 2.19 -12.07 -17.93
N LEU A 11 1.68 -12.16 -19.16
CA LEU A 11 1.21 -10.99 -19.91
C LEU A 11 0.02 -10.29 -19.24
N LYS A 12 -0.90 -11.06 -18.63
CA LYS A 12 -2.06 -10.51 -17.93
C LYS A 12 -1.68 -9.84 -16.60
N ILE A 13 -0.73 -10.39 -15.87
CA ILE A 13 -0.23 -9.81 -14.62
C ILE A 13 0.49 -8.48 -14.90
N GLY A 14 1.22 -8.39 -16.01
CA GLY A 14 1.96 -7.20 -16.39
C GLY A 14 3.16 -6.91 -15.50
N GLN A 15 3.71 -5.71 -15.64
CA GLN A 15 4.81 -5.24 -14.79
C GLN A 15 4.25 -4.63 -13.50
N PRO A 16 4.88 -4.88 -12.33
CA PRO A 16 4.45 -4.28 -11.09
C PRO A 16 4.64 -2.76 -11.13
N ARG A 17 3.64 -2.03 -10.65
CA ARG A 17 3.73 -0.58 -10.53
C ARG A 17 4.33 -0.20 -9.17
N LEU A 18 5.59 0.20 -9.20
CA LEU A 18 6.31 0.65 -8.03
C LEU A 18 6.18 2.17 -7.87
N ILE A 19 6.41 2.66 -6.65
CA ILE A 19 6.45 4.09 -6.35
C ILE A 19 7.53 4.75 -7.20
N ASP A 20 7.15 5.77 -7.98
CA ASP A 20 8.11 6.56 -8.75
C ASP A 20 8.73 7.64 -7.85
N ILE A 21 10.04 7.53 -7.67
CA ILE A 21 10.85 8.46 -6.87
C ILE A 21 11.36 9.66 -7.67
N ARG A 22 11.17 9.67 -8.99
CA ARG A 22 11.62 10.75 -9.88
C ARG A 22 10.56 11.83 -9.97
N THR A 23 10.39 12.60 -8.90
CA THR A 23 9.39 13.65 -8.84
C THR A 23 10.04 15.03 -8.80
N ARG A 24 9.40 16.02 -9.42
CA ARG A 24 9.80 17.44 -9.30
C ARG A 24 9.08 18.16 -8.16
N LYS A 25 8.00 17.58 -7.67
CA LYS A 25 7.18 18.06 -6.56
C LYS A 25 7.01 16.92 -5.55
N THR A 26 6.76 17.26 -4.31
CA THR A 26 6.40 16.31 -3.26
C THR A 26 5.26 15.43 -3.70
N LYS A 27 5.43 14.11 -3.61
CA LYS A 27 4.41 13.13 -3.92
C LYS A 27 3.87 12.49 -2.66
N TYR A 28 2.56 12.43 -2.55
CA TYR A 28 1.85 11.87 -1.40
C TYR A 28 1.38 10.46 -1.72
N ILE A 29 1.82 9.49 -0.93
CA ILE A 29 1.57 8.07 -1.13
C ILE A 29 0.63 7.58 -0.03
N PHE A 30 -0.63 7.41 -0.37
CA PHE A 30 -1.66 6.99 0.57
C PHE A 30 -1.75 5.47 0.65
N PHE A 31 -1.77 4.95 1.88
CA PHE A 31 -2.00 3.53 2.16
C PHE A 31 -3.38 3.37 2.77
N ILE A 32 -4.30 2.80 2.01
CA ILE A 32 -5.68 2.55 2.41
C ILE A 32 -5.93 1.05 2.58
N GLY A 33 -6.98 0.67 3.28
CA GLY A 33 -7.36 -0.73 3.47
C GLY A 33 -7.84 -1.04 4.87
N PRO A 34 -8.36 -2.25 5.13
CA PRO A 34 -8.92 -2.65 6.42
C PRO A 34 -7.94 -2.56 7.59
N THR A 35 -8.48 -2.67 8.79
CA THR A 35 -7.66 -2.79 10.01
C THR A 35 -6.89 -4.10 10.02
N GLY A 36 -5.64 -4.08 10.51
CA GLY A 36 -4.85 -5.29 10.73
C GLY A 36 -4.22 -5.91 9.48
N VAL A 37 -4.39 -5.30 8.30
CA VAL A 37 -3.76 -5.80 7.05
C VAL A 37 -2.26 -5.47 6.94
N GLY A 38 -1.69 -4.68 7.85
CA GLY A 38 -0.26 -4.37 7.86
C GLY A 38 0.12 -3.08 7.12
N LYS A 39 -0.77 -2.07 7.02
CA LYS A 39 -0.46 -0.77 6.39
C LYS A 39 0.76 -0.10 7.00
N THR A 40 0.73 0.16 8.30
CA THR A 40 1.81 0.83 9.05
C THR A 40 3.16 0.11 8.89
N THR A 41 3.16 -1.22 8.99
CA THR A 41 4.39 -2.02 8.80
C THR A 41 4.89 -1.98 7.35
N THR A 42 3.98 -1.98 6.38
CA THR A 42 4.33 -1.87 4.96
C THR A 42 4.96 -0.51 4.65
N ILE A 43 4.39 0.57 5.20
CA ILE A 43 4.94 1.92 5.10
C ILE A 43 6.36 1.94 5.66
N ALA A 44 6.58 1.40 6.86
CA ALA A 44 7.90 1.33 7.49
C ALA A 44 8.92 0.60 6.60
N LYS A 45 8.56 -0.52 6.00
CA LYS A 45 9.43 -1.29 5.09
C LYS A 45 9.80 -0.49 3.84
N ILE A 46 8.83 0.13 3.18
CA ILE A 46 9.06 0.91 1.96
C ILE A 46 9.88 2.17 2.28
N ALA A 47 9.50 2.91 3.33
CA ALA A 47 10.21 4.12 3.76
C ALA A 47 11.67 3.83 4.09
N SER A 48 11.93 2.74 4.86
CA SER A 48 13.28 2.30 5.19
C SER A 48 14.09 1.96 3.94
N THR A 49 13.53 1.18 3.03
CA THR A 49 14.20 0.81 1.79
C THR A 49 14.57 2.04 0.96
N LEU A 50 13.65 2.97 0.75
CA LEU A 50 13.89 4.18 -0.04
C LEU A 50 14.87 5.13 0.62
N ARG A 51 14.79 5.32 1.93
CA ARG A 51 15.70 6.15 2.70
C ARG A 51 17.13 5.63 2.67
N LEU A 52 17.31 4.31 2.89
CA LEU A 52 18.61 3.69 3.02
C LEU A 52 19.29 3.43 1.67
N THR A 53 18.53 2.96 0.67
CA THR A 53 19.12 2.52 -0.60
C THR A 53 19.12 3.59 -1.69
N LYS A 54 18.18 4.56 -1.63
CA LYS A 54 17.98 5.55 -2.70
C LYS A 54 18.22 6.98 -2.26
N GLN A 55 18.55 7.19 -1.00
CA GLN A 55 18.77 8.52 -0.40
C GLN A 55 17.59 9.49 -0.64
N THR A 56 16.38 8.95 -0.83
CA THR A 56 15.17 9.72 -1.06
C THR A 56 14.78 10.44 0.23
N LYS A 57 14.41 11.71 0.12
CA LYS A 57 13.87 12.47 1.25
C LYS A 57 12.44 12.01 1.51
N VAL A 58 12.26 11.25 2.58
CA VAL A 58 10.97 10.65 2.95
C VAL A 58 10.43 11.28 4.23
N ALA A 59 9.13 11.52 4.28
CA ALA A 59 8.40 11.94 5.47
C ALA A 59 7.14 11.08 5.66
N LEU A 60 6.57 11.12 6.84
CA LEU A 60 5.38 10.36 7.21
C LEU A 60 4.27 11.29 7.68
N ILE A 61 3.03 10.94 7.33
CA ILE A 61 1.81 11.46 7.92
C ILE A 61 1.00 10.27 8.41
N THR A 62 0.38 10.37 9.58
CA THR A 62 -0.62 9.39 10.02
C THR A 62 -1.94 10.07 10.36
N SER A 63 -3.03 9.50 9.86
CA SER A 63 -4.40 9.82 10.26
C SER A 63 -5.04 8.68 11.06
N ASP A 64 -4.30 7.62 11.40
CA ASP A 64 -4.79 6.50 12.25
C ASP A 64 -4.71 6.87 13.74
N THR A 65 -5.38 7.94 14.13
CA THR A 65 -5.37 8.48 15.49
C THR A 65 -6.22 7.71 16.48
N TYR A 66 -7.12 6.84 15.98
CA TYR A 66 -7.94 5.97 16.82
C TYR A 66 -7.14 4.86 17.50
N ARG A 67 -6.00 4.49 16.90
CA ARG A 67 -5.14 3.40 17.39
C ARG A 67 -3.83 3.98 17.92
N ILE A 68 -3.84 4.36 19.21
CA ILE A 68 -2.64 4.94 19.88
C ILE A 68 -1.39 4.10 19.61
N ALA A 69 -1.48 2.78 19.74
CA ALA A 69 -0.35 1.89 19.48
C ALA A 69 0.16 1.94 18.02
N ALA A 70 -0.69 2.23 17.03
CA ALA A 70 -0.25 2.37 15.65
C ALA A 70 0.53 3.67 15.45
N VAL A 71 0.08 4.77 16.05
CA VAL A 71 0.81 6.05 16.03
C VAL A 71 2.18 5.89 16.70
N ASP A 72 2.26 5.25 17.87
CA ASP A 72 3.51 5.02 18.59
C ASP A 72 4.47 4.10 17.82
N GLN A 73 3.93 3.08 17.15
CA GLN A 73 4.71 2.22 16.27
C GLN A 73 5.31 3.02 15.13
N LEU A 74 4.52 3.87 14.46
CA LEU A 74 5.01 4.67 13.34
C LEU A 74 6.02 5.73 13.81
N LYS A 75 5.83 6.33 14.99
CA LYS A 75 6.81 7.24 15.65
C LYS A 75 8.14 6.52 15.89
N THR A 76 8.10 5.28 16.35
CA THR A 76 9.31 4.48 16.57
C THR A 76 10.08 4.29 15.27
N TYR A 77 9.42 3.94 14.17
CA TYR A 77 10.07 3.84 12.87
C TYR A 77 10.59 5.18 12.36
N ALA A 78 9.82 6.26 12.50
CA ALA A 78 10.25 7.60 12.13
C ALA A 78 11.54 8.00 12.84
N ASN A 79 11.61 7.77 14.14
CA ASN A 79 12.79 8.06 14.96
C ASN A 79 14.02 7.22 14.53
N ILE A 80 13.86 5.93 14.31
CA ILE A 80 14.95 5.04 13.86
C ILE A 80 15.50 5.50 12.50
N LEU A 81 14.62 5.93 11.59
CA LEU A 81 15.00 6.37 10.24
C LEU A 81 15.47 7.83 10.18
N GLY A 82 15.29 8.60 11.25
CA GLY A 82 15.58 10.03 11.27
C GLY A 82 14.72 10.81 10.27
N ILE A 83 13.43 10.47 10.14
CA ILE A 83 12.47 11.12 9.24
C ILE A 83 11.33 11.75 10.04
N PRO A 84 10.73 12.87 9.59
CA PRO A 84 9.63 13.50 10.30
C PRO A 84 8.34 12.70 10.19
N LEU A 85 7.52 12.82 11.23
CA LEU A 85 6.16 12.29 11.26
C LEU A 85 5.21 13.41 11.73
N GLN A 86 4.18 13.68 10.94
CA GLN A 86 3.06 14.54 11.30
C GLN A 86 1.83 13.68 11.64
N VAL A 87 1.10 14.08 12.67
CA VAL A 87 -0.17 13.44 13.05
C VAL A 87 -1.30 14.39 12.67
N VAL A 88 -2.22 13.90 11.85
CA VAL A 88 -3.39 14.66 11.38
C VAL A 88 -4.66 14.03 11.94
N TYR A 89 -5.52 14.84 12.55
CA TYR A 89 -6.77 14.40 13.18
C TYR A 89 -7.98 14.62 12.28
N SER A 90 -7.83 15.50 11.29
CA SER A 90 -8.88 15.87 10.34
C SER A 90 -8.30 16.15 8.95
N PRO A 91 -9.11 16.16 7.88
CA PRO A 91 -8.65 16.58 6.56
C PRO A 91 -8.09 18.02 6.54
N GLN A 92 -8.56 18.90 7.42
CA GLN A 92 -8.09 20.29 7.53
C GLN A 92 -6.64 20.39 8.00
N ASP A 93 -6.19 19.42 8.81
CA ASP A 93 -4.80 19.37 9.30
C ASP A 93 -3.81 18.95 8.21
N MET A 94 -4.30 18.40 7.09
CA MET A 94 -3.42 17.99 5.98
C MET A 94 -2.69 19.16 5.36
N LYS A 95 -3.35 20.31 5.17
CA LYS A 95 -2.73 21.46 4.51
C LYS A 95 -1.50 21.98 5.26
N PRO A 96 -1.56 22.31 6.56
CA PRO A 96 -0.35 22.70 7.30
C PRO A 96 0.71 21.61 7.35
N ALA A 97 0.33 20.34 7.49
CA ALA A 97 1.28 19.22 7.44
C ALA A 97 2.01 19.13 6.08
N MET A 98 1.30 19.35 4.98
CA MET A 98 1.86 19.38 3.62
C MET A 98 2.82 20.55 3.43
N GLU A 99 2.52 21.73 3.97
CA GLU A 99 3.39 22.90 3.91
C GLU A 99 4.72 22.64 4.63
N GLU A 100 4.68 22.04 5.82
CA GLU A 100 5.88 21.67 6.58
C GLU A 100 6.73 20.59 5.88
N LEU A 101 6.11 19.70 5.13
CA LEU A 101 6.77 18.60 4.45
C LEU A 101 7.05 18.86 2.96
N SER A 102 6.92 20.09 2.50
CA SER A 102 7.05 20.47 1.08
C SER A 102 8.43 20.24 0.47
N GLU A 103 9.49 20.12 1.29
CA GLU A 103 10.86 19.84 0.84
C GLU A 103 11.19 18.34 0.73
N TYR A 104 10.25 17.46 1.03
CA TYR A 104 10.42 16.01 0.92
C TYR A 104 9.98 15.52 -0.46
N ASP A 105 10.69 14.52 -0.97
CA ASP A 105 10.37 13.91 -2.27
C ASP A 105 9.07 13.08 -2.17
N LEU A 106 8.96 12.29 -1.10
CA LEU A 106 7.83 11.39 -0.85
C LEU A 106 7.30 11.57 0.57
N VAL A 107 6.00 11.71 0.69
CA VAL A 107 5.28 11.73 1.97
C VAL A 107 4.34 10.52 2.01
N PHE A 108 4.60 9.57 2.90
CA PHE A 108 3.74 8.40 3.10
C PHE A 108 2.63 8.75 4.08
N VAL A 109 1.39 8.47 3.68
CA VAL A 109 0.19 8.74 4.48
C VAL A 109 -0.42 7.43 4.95
N ASP A 110 -0.29 7.15 6.26
CA ASP A 110 -0.95 6.00 6.91
C ASP A 110 -2.38 6.39 7.29
N THR A 111 -3.35 5.72 6.69
CA THR A 111 -4.75 5.99 6.99
C THR A 111 -5.33 5.02 8.01
N ALA A 112 -6.34 5.46 8.76
CA ALA A 112 -7.07 4.59 9.66
C ALA A 112 -7.63 3.38 8.90
N GLY A 113 -7.32 2.18 9.41
CA GLY A 113 -7.95 0.96 8.92
C GLY A 113 -9.36 0.87 9.47
N ARG A 114 -10.35 0.83 8.61
CA ARG A 114 -11.76 0.79 9.03
C ARG A 114 -12.50 -0.35 8.37
N SER A 115 -13.65 -0.72 8.95
CA SER A 115 -14.53 -1.73 8.36
C SER A 115 -15.16 -1.18 7.08
N HIS A 116 -15.12 -1.93 6.00
CA HIS A 116 -15.59 -1.54 4.66
C HIS A 116 -17.12 -1.34 4.53
N ASN A 117 -17.88 -1.42 5.63
CA ASN A 117 -19.34 -1.39 5.61
C ASN A 117 -19.98 -0.06 6.05
N ASN A 118 -19.21 0.98 6.42
CA ASN A 118 -19.74 2.23 6.93
C ASN A 118 -19.58 3.38 5.92
N LYS A 119 -20.69 4.09 5.58
CA LYS A 119 -20.69 5.23 4.65
C LYS A 119 -19.79 6.39 5.13
N GLU A 120 -19.88 6.75 6.41
CA GLU A 120 -19.05 7.82 6.99
C GLU A 120 -17.54 7.57 6.78
N GLN A 121 -17.16 6.30 6.79
CA GLN A 121 -15.76 5.90 6.62
C GLN A 121 -15.27 6.04 5.19
N LYS A 122 -16.15 5.88 4.20
CA LYS A 122 -15.83 6.15 2.79
C LYS A 122 -15.62 7.64 2.58
N GLU A 123 -16.50 8.46 3.16
CA GLU A 123 -16.44 9.92 3.09
C GLU A 123 -15.16 10.45 3.76
N ASP A 124 -14.76 9.91 4.92
CA ASP A 124 -13.53 10.30 5.61
C ASP A 124 -12.29 10.05 4.75
N ILE A 125 -12.20 8.86 4.11
CA ILE A 125 -11.09 8.53 3.22
C ILE A 125 -11.11 9.42 1.98
N GLN A 126 -12.27 9.63 1.36
CA GLN A 126 -12.43 10.50 0.21
C GLN A 126 -11.99 11.93 0.55
N ASN A 127 -12.49 12.49 1.64
CA ASN A 127 -12.14 13.83 2.10
C ASN A 127 -10.63 13.98 2.34
N LEU A 128 -9.99 12.95 2.89
CA LEU A 128 -8.54 12.94 3.10
C LEU A 128 -7.79 12.89 1.75
N LEU A 129 -8.22 12.06 0.81
CA LEU A 129 -7.61 11.95 -0.51
C LEU A 129 -7.77 13.24 -1.32
N ASP A 130 -8.89 13.94 -1.16
CA ASP A 130 -9.22 15.18 -1.90
C ASP A 130 -8.41 16.39 -1.41
N THR A 131 -7.69 16.26 -0.30
CA THR A 131 -6.74 17.30 0.15
C THR A 131 -5.51 17.43 -0.75
N VAL A 132 -5.23 16.41 -1.57
CA VAL A 132 -4.07 16.36 -2.46
C VAL A 132 -4.51 16.25 -3.91
N GLU A 133 -3.94 17.08 -4.78
CA GLU A 133 -4.18 17.02 -6.22
C GLU A 133 -3.82 15.64 -6.80
N ASP A 134 -4.61 15.15 -7.76
CA ASP A 134 -4.41 13.83 -8.38
C ASP A 134 -3.02 13.64 -9.01
N ALA A 135 -2.45 14.71 -9.55
CA ALA A 135 -1.12 14.68 -10.16
C ALA A 135 0.02 14.40 -9.13
N ASN A 136 -0.21 14.74 -7.87
CA ASN A 136 0.75 14.64 -6.79
C ASN A 136 0.43 13.51 -5.80
N LYS A 137 -0.58 12.68 -6.12
CA LYS A 137 -1.02 11.60 -5.23
C LYS A 137 -0.93 10.23 -5.90
N GLU A 138 -0.60 9.24 -5.11
CA GLU A 138 -0.69 7.83 -5.49
C GLU A 138 -1.31 7.04 -4.35
N VAL A 139 -2.20 6.10 -4.66
CA VAL A 139 -2.95 5.36 -3.65
C VAL A 139 -2.64 3.87 -3.78
N PHE A 140 -2.38 3.23 -2.65
CA PHE A 140 -2.17 1.79 -2.53
C PHE A 140 -3.22 1.18 -1.62
N LEU A 141 -3.98 0.24 -2.16
CA LEU A 141 -4.87 -0.61 -1.37
C LEU A 141 -4.07 -1.78 -0.83
N VAL A 142 -3.95 -1.83 0.49
CA VAL A 142 -3.25 -2.90 1.20
C VAL A 142 -4.24 -3.98 1.62
N LEU A 143 -3.99 -5.20 1.18
CA LEU A 143 -4.82 -6.38 1.43
C LEU A 143 -3.98 -7.49 2.06
N SER A 144 -4.54 -8.23 3.03
CA SER A 144 -3.88 -9.42 3.56
C SER A 144 -4.16 -10.63 2.66
N ALA A 145 -3.13 -11.36 2.29
CA ALA A 145 -3.25 -12.60 1.51
C ALA A 145 -4.01 -13.72 2.26
N THR A 146 -4.11 -13.62 3.58
CA THR A 146 -4.86 -14.56 4.43
C THR A 146 -6.36 -14.28 4.49
N THR A 147 -6.81 -13.16 3.90
CA THR A 147 -8.23 -12.79 3.86
C THR A 147 -8.98 -13.71 2.89
N LYS A 148 -10.16 -14.17 3.29
CA LYS A 148 -11.02 -15.01 2.42
C LYS A 148 -11.32 -14.27 1.11
N TYR A 149 -11.28 -14.98 -0.01
CA TYR A 149 -11.47 -14.39 -1.34
C TYR A 149 -12.76 -13.55 -1.47
N LYS A 150 -13.89 -14.04 -0.93
CA LYS A 150 -15.16 -13.28 -0.96
C LYS A 150 -15.08 -11.93 -0.25
N ASP A 151 -14.30 -11.86 0.83
CA ASP A 151 -14.11 -10.62 1.57
C ASP A 151 -13.12 -9.70 0.84
N LEU A 152 -12.06 -10.25 0.23
CA LEU A 152 -11.16 -9.49 -0.65
C LEU A 152 -11.92 -8.81 -1.79
N VAL A 153 -12.85 -9.53 -2.44
CA VAL A 153 -13.70 -8.98 -3.51
C VAL A 153 -14.52 -7.78 -3.01
N LYS A 154 -15.21 -7.93 -1.87
CA LYS A 154 -16.01 -6.85 -1.29
C LYS A 154 -15.16 -5.64 -0.93
N ILE A 155 -14.01 -5.86 -0.29
CA ILE A 155 -13.08 -4.80 0.07
C ILE A 155 -12.61 -4.07 -1.19
N ALA A 156 -12.10 -4.78 -2.17
CA ALA A 156 -11.58 -4.20 -3.40
C ALA A 156 -12.65 -3.39 -4.15
N GLN A 157 -13.87 -3.90 -4.26
CA GLN A 157 -15.00 -3.19 -4.86
C GLN A 157 -15.35 -1.91 -4.09
N THR A 158 -15.45 -1.99 -2.75
CA THR A 158 -15.74 -0.83 -1.89
C THR A 158 -14.72 0.30 -2.10
N TYR A 159 -13.42 -0.03 -2.15
CA TYR A 159 -12.39 0.98 -2.36
C TYR A 159 -12.31 1.47 -3.82
N SER A 160 -12.73 0.67 -4.80
CA SER A 160 -12.85 1.08 -6.22
C SER A 160 -13.92 2.18 -6.43
N GLU A 161 -14.91 2.26 -5.54
CA GLU A 161 -15.91 3.32 -5.55
C GLU A 161 -15.35 4.67 -5.06
N ILE A 162 -14.27 4.63 -4.28
CA ILE A 162 -13.64 5.81 -3.68
C ILE A 162 -12.56 6.38 -4.60
N THR A 163 -11.64 5.53 -5.07
CA THR A 163 -10.46 5.98 -5.82
C THR A 163 -9.85 4.87 -6.67
N LYS A 164 -9.00 5.26 -7.63
CA LYS A 164 -8.09 4.34 -8.30
C LYS A 164 -6.91 4.03 -7.39
N TYR A 165 -6.47 2.78 -7.37
CA TYR A 165 -5.38 2.34 -6.50
C TYR A 165 -4.48 1.30 -7.17
N ASN A 166 -3.29 1.12 -6.63
CA ASN A 166 -2.42 -0.02 -6.87
C ASN A 166 -2.56 -1.03 -5.73
N LEU A 167 -2.29 -2.31 -5.98
CA LEU A 167 -2.47 -3.39 -5.01
C LEU A 167 -1.17 -3.75 -4.29
N ILE A 168 -1.23 -3.78 -2.97
CA ILE A 168 -0.20 -4.36 -2.12
C ILE A 168 -0.80 -5.56 -1.38
N PHE A 169 -0.09 -6.68 -1.40
CA PHE A 169 -0.49 -7.86 -0.64
C PHE A 169 0.51 -8.14 0.49
N THR A 170 -0.02 -8.37 1.68
CA THR A 170 0.76 -8.64 2.89
C THR A 170 0.55 -10.07 3.37
N LYS A 171 1.43 -10.52 4.27
CA LYS A 171 1.33 -11.83 4.94
C LYS A 171 1.37 -13.01 3.96
N LEU A 172 2.23 -12.90 2.94
CA LEU A 172 2.39 -13.98 1.97
C LEU A 172 3.04 -15.24 2.58
N ASP A 173 3.73 -15.07 3.70
CA ASP A 173 4.32 -16.15 4.50
C ASP A 173 3.27 -16.98 5.27
N GLU A 174 2.08 -16.40 5.47
CA GLU A 174 0.97 -17.05 6.17
C GLU A 174 0.03 -17.83 5.21
N THR A 175 0.32 -17.88 3.88
CA THR A 175 -0.52 -18.59 2.90
C THR A 175 0.30 -19.21 1.78
N GLU A 176 -0.11 -20.39 1.33
CA GLU A 176 0.51 -21.08 0.20
C GLU A 176 -0.11 -20.69 -1.14
N THR A 177 -1.28 -20.03 -1.13
CA THR A 177 -2.04 -19.78 -2.36
C THR A 177 -1.95 -18.33 -2.82
N VAL A 178 -1.52 -18.12 -4.06
CA VAL A 178 -1.48 -16.79 -4.71
C VAL A 178 -2.67 -16.55 -5.65
N GLY A 179 -3.57 -17.50 -5.78
CA GLY A 179 -4.71 -17.41 -6.70
C GLY A 179 -5.65 -16.24 -6.39
N SER A 180 -5.86 -15.93 -5.11
CA SER A 180 -6.68 -14.80 -4.68
C SER A 180 -6.11 -13.47 -5.15
N LEU A 181 -4.79 -13.30 -5.10
CA LEU A 181 -4.09 -12.08 -5.53
C LEU A 181 -4.30 -11.83 -7.03
N TYR A 182 -4.08 -12.89 -7.82
CA TYR A 182 -4.30 -12.84 -9.26
C TYR A 182 -5.77 -12.50 -9.61
N ASN A 183 -6.70 -13.15 -8.94
CA ASN A 183 -8.12 -12.95 -9.19
C ASN A 183 -8.59 -11.54 -8.83
N ILE A 184 -8.09 -10.94 -7.73
CA ILE A 184 -8.39 -9.56 -7.36
C ILE A 184 -7.81 -8.58 -8.39
N HIS A 185 -6.57 -8.79 -8.84
CA HIS A 185 -5.98 -8.00 -9.93
C HIS A 185 -6.84 -8.06 -11.20
N MET A 186 -7.24 -9.26 -11.62
CA MET A 186 -8.07 -9.45 -12.81
C MET A 186 -9.48 -8.86 -12.68
N LEU A 187 -10.06 -8.92 -11.47
CA LEU A 187 -11.38 -8.36 -11.19
C LEU A 187 -11.40 -6.83 -11.22
N THR A 188 -10.38 -6.22 -10.64
CA THR A 188 -10.33 -4.77 -10.44
C THR A 188 -9.62 -4.02 -11.56
N GLY A 189 -8.76 -4.71 -12.32
CA GLY A 189 -7.82 -4.09 -13.26
C GLY A 189 -6.72 -3.26 -12.59
N ALA A 190 -6.70 -3.21 -11.24
CA ALA A 190 -5.72 -2.45 -10.49
C ALA A 190 -4.33 -3.09 -10.60
N PRO A 191 -3.27 -2.30 -10.87
CA PRO A 191 -1.91 -2.83 -11.00
C PRO A 191 -1.44 -3.49 -9.70
N LEU A 192 -0.72 -4.59 -9.82
CA LEU A 192 0.04 -5.19 -8.72
C LEU A 192 1.29 -4.36 -8.43
N SER A 193 1.70 -4.27 -7.17
CA SER A 193 2.84 -3.48 -6.75
C SER A 193 3.78 -4.27 -5.84
N TYR A 194 3.64 -4.12 -4.55
CA TYR A 194 4.50 -4.77 -3.56
C TYR A 194 3.80 -5.95 -2.91
N ALA A 195 4.63 -6.88 -2.42
CA ALA A 195 4.21 -7.93 -1.51
C ALA A 195 5.10 -7.92 -0.26
N THR A 196 4.52 -8.24 0.90
CA THR A 196 5.28 -8.42 2.13
C THR A 196 5.10 -9.82 2.69
N TRP A 197 6.15 -10.29 3.33
CA TRP A 197 6.23 -11.54 4.07
C TRP A 197 7.00 -11.28 5.35
N GLY A 198 6.73 -12.03 6.41
CA GLY A 198 7.43 -11.91 7.69
C GLY A 198 7.36 -10.51 8.34
N GLN A 199 8.19 -10.31 9.36
CA GLN A 199 8.12 -9.13 10.24
C GLN A 199 9.35 -8.23 10.17
N ASN A 200 10.41 -8.61 9.46
CA ASN A 200 11.65 -7.83 9.40
C ASN A 200 11.46 -6.55 8.58
N VAL A 201 11.99 -5.46 9.09
CA VAL A 201 12.04 -4.15 8.44
C VAL A 201 13.51 -3.78 8.25
N PRO A 202 13.94 -3.53 7.02
CA PRO A 202 13.17 -3.35 5.77
C PRO A 202 12.98 -4.63 4.93
N ASP A 203 13.54 -5.77 5.29
CA ASP A 203 13.89 -6.85 4.36
C ASP A 203 12.70 -7.65 3.81
N ASP A 204 11.64 -7.83 4.61
CA ASP A 204 10.52 -8.71 4.25
C ASP A 204 9.50 -8.00 3.32
N ILE A 205 9.98 -7.38 2.25
CA ILE A 205 9.17 -6.75 1.21
C ILE A 205 9.85 -6.87 -0.15
N GLY A 206 9.05 -6.99 -1.21
CA GLY A 206 9.56 -6.99 -2.58
C GLY A 206 8.49 -6.60 -3.58
N LYS A 207 8.89 -6.42 -4.83
CA LYS A 207 7.96 -6.28 -5.94
C LYS A 207 7.25 -7.61 -6.22
N ILE A 208 5.99 -7.55 -6.62
CA ILE A 208 5.29 -8.74 -7.11
C ILE A 208 5.86 -9.10 -8.47
N ASP A 209 6.56 -10.23 -8.54
CA ASP A 209 7.11 -10.73 -9.80
C ASP A 209 6.08 -11.55 -10.56
N ALA A 210 5.73 -11.10 -11.76
CA ALA A 210 4.74 -11.75 -12.61
C ALA A 210 5.14 -13.19 -13.01
N GLN A 211 6.44 -13.45 -13.18
CA GLN A 211 6.91 -14.78 -13.57
C GLN A 211 6.79 -15.76 -12.39
N SER A 212 7.23 -15.34 -11.20
CA SER A 212 7.11 -16.15 -9.97
C SER A 212 5.63 -16.41 -9.63
N MET A 213 4.78 -15.39 -9.76
CA MET A 213 3.34 -15.58 -9.54
C MET A 213 2.72 -16.56 -10.54
N ALA A 214 3.04 -16.44 -11.83
CA ALA A 214 2.53 -17.33 -12.85
C ALA A 214 3.00 -18.79 -12.64
N LYS A 215 4.25 -19.00 -12.20
CA LYS A 215 4.76 -20.34 -11.82
C LYS A 215 3.93 -20.93 -10.68
N LYS A 216 3.73 -20.18 -9.60
CA LYS A 216 2.93 -20.64 -8.45
C LYS A 216 1.48 -20.95 -8.82
N LEU A 217 0.85 -20.15 -9.69
CA LEU A 217 -0.51 -20.38 -10.20
C LEU A 217 -0.64 -21.67 -11.01
N LEU A 218 0.42 -22.10 -11.66
CA LEU A 218 0.44 -23.33 -12.49
C LEU A 218 0.98 -24.57 -11.74
N GLY A 219 1.15 -24.47 -10.41
CA GLY A 219 1.60 -25.57 -9.57
C GLY A 219 3.11 -25.84 -9.61
N GLY A 220 3.89 -24.88 -10.11
CA GLY A 220 5.36 -24.93 -10.03
C GLY A 220 5.84 -24.58 -8.64
N ASN A 221 6.59 -25.48 -7.99
CA ASN A 221 7.35 -25.14 -6.80
C ASN A 221 8.45 -24.11 -7.19
N SER A 222 8.62 -23.11 -6.36
CA SER A 222 9.67 -22.09 -6.47
C SER A 222 11.06 -22.67 -6.18
#